data_4fdbf93f259297dc5bd07e866c05c676
#
_entry.id   4fdbf93f259297dc5bd07e866c05c676
#
_cell.length_a   1.000
_cell.length_b   1.000
_cell.length_c   1.000
_cell.angle_alpha   90.00
_cell.angle_beta   90.00
_cell.angle_gamma   90.00
#
_symmetry.space_group_name_H-M   'P 1'
#
loop_
_entity.id
_entity.type
_entity.pdbx_description
1 polymer ?
#
loop_
_entity_poly.entity_id
_entity_poly.type
_entity_poly.pdbx_seq_one_letter_code
_entity_poly.pdbx_strand_id
1 'polypeptide(L)'
;RLGSEHKLLPVGLASVMTYIDVHGFDFDLYDIDINDYADEKVEKFIKNNKYDIVMYGSIVTHYKWIKWLTKIIKQYHPKTTTIVGNSVSGSIPEIFLRNSSADIAIIGEAELTVLEIILAIYNNNETYETSIIKDISGLAFIDNNGKFIITEGRKGLKKLDDFPMIRWDY
;
A
#
# COMPACT_ATOMS: atom_id res chain seq x y z
N ARG A 1 9.64 9.10 14.94
CA ARG A 1 10.24 7.87 14.39
C ARG A 1 11.01 7.18 15.50
N LEU A 2 10.81 5.88 15.64
CA LEU A 2 11.69 5.04 16.44
C LEU A 2 12.90 4.74 15.55
N GLY A 3 13.99 5.43 15.76
CA GLY A 3 15.25 5.16 15.06
C GLY A 3 15.68 3.72 15.32
N SER A 4 15.77 2.89 14.30
CA SER A 4 16.42 1.60 14.40
C SER A 4 17.89 1.76 14.04
N GLU A 5 18.78 1.17 14.83
CA GLU A 5 20.21 1.09 14.49
C GLU A 5 20.44 0.25 13.22
N HIS A 6 19.45 -0.53 12.79
CA HIS A 6 19.49 -1.40 11.61
C HIS A 6 18.52 -0.89 10.54
N LYS A 7 19.09 -0.40 9.46
CA LYS A 7 18.36 0.05 8.27
C LYS A 7 18.21 -1.15 7.32
N LEU A 8 17.08 -1.81 7.38
CA LEU A 8 16.79 -2.98 6.54
C LEU A 8 15.52 -2.74 5.73
N LEU A 9 15.55 -3.08 4.45
CA LEU A 9 14.34 -3.11 3.63
C LEU A 9 13.36 -4.13 4.23
N PRO A 10 12.11 -3.75 4.53
CA PRO A 10 11.13 -4.67 5.09
C PRO A 10 10.86 -5.84 4.14
N VAL A 11 10.99 -7.08 4.64
CA VAL A 11 10.81 -8.31 3.85
C VAL A 11 9.48 -8.33 3.10
N GLY A 12 8.37 -7.97 3.76
CA GLY A 12 7.06 -7.94 3.14
C GLY A 12 6.97 -6.94 1.99
N LEU A 13 7.64 -5.77 2.10
CA LEU A 13 7.69 -4.80 1.00
C LEU A 13 8.53 -5.36 -0.16
N ALA A 14 9.70 -5.93 0.12
CA ALA A 14 10.55 -6.54 -0.89
C ALA A 14 9.85 -7.68 -1.64
N SER A 15 9.05 -8.48 -0.92
CA SER A 15 8.24 -9.55 -1.50
C SER A 15 7.18 -9.00 -2.47
N VAL A 16 6.41 -8.00 -2.07
CA VAL A 16 5.42 -7.34 -2.93
C VAL A 16 6.09 -6.71 -4.15
N MET A 17 7.19 -5.97 -3.96
CA MET A 17 7.92 -5.34 -5.06
C MET A 17 8.42 -6.38 -6.06
N THR A 18 9.04 -7.46 -5.58
CA THR A 18 9.49 -8.58 -6.43
C THR A 18 8.32 -9.18 -7.21
N TYR A 19 7.17 -9.36 -6.54
CA TYR A 19 6.00 -9.96 -7.16
C TYR A 19 5.41 -9.10 -8.29
N ILE A 20 5.29 -7.80 -8.11
CA ILE A 20 4.79 -6.89 -9.15
C ILE A 20 5.80 -6.71 -10.30
N ASP A 21 7.11 -6.70 -10.00
CA ASP A 21 8.20 -6.60 -10.99
C ASP A 21 8.18 -7.77 -11.97
N VAL A 22 8.10 -9.01 -11.47
CA VAL A 22 8.04 -10.20 -12.35
C VAL A 22 6.77 -10.29 -13.19
N HIS A 23 5.73 -9.51 -12.82
CA HIS A 23 4.49 -9.39 -13.61
C HIS A 23 4.51 -8.18 -14.56
N GLY A 24 5.66 -7.50 -14.68
CA GLY A 24 5.90 -6.46 -15.68
C GLY A 24 5.35 -5.08 -15.33
N PHE A 25 5.18 -4.78 -14.06
CA PHE A 25 4.80 -3.44 -13.59
C PHE A 25 6.01 -2.68 -13.06
N ASP A 26 6.24 -1.50 -13.60
CA ASP A 26 7.28 -0.58 -13.15
C ASP A 26 6.87 0.11 -11.84
N PHE A 27 7.84 0.36 -10.98
CA PHE A 27 7.64 1.12 -9.75
C PHE A 27 8.91 1.85 -9.32
N ASP A 28 8.74 2.87 -8.49
CA ASP A 28 9.83 3.56 -7.79
C ASP A 28 9.79 3.20 -6.30
N LEU A 29 10.92 2.87 -5.71
CA LEU A 29 11.08 2.75 -4.27
C LEU A 29 11.57 4.08 -3.68
N TYR A 30 10.78 4.66 -2.77
CA TYR A 30 11.20 5.81 -1.99
C TYR A 30 11.35 5.43 -0.51
N ASP A 31 12.54 4.95 -0.15
CA ASP A 31 12.82 4.51 1.22
C ASP A 31 13.12 5.70 2.13
N ILE A 32 12.15 6.01 2.98
CA ILE A 32 12.18 7.16 3.88
C ILE A 32 13.01 6.86 5.13
N ASP A 33 12.97 5.61 5.60
CA ASP A 33 13.64 5.21 6.84
C ASP A 33 15.14 4.99 6.63
N ILE A 34 15.56 4.29 5.57
CA ILE A 34 16.97 4.10 5.24
C ILE A 34 17.68 5.43 5.04
N ASN A 35 17.02 6.37 4.36
CA ASN A 35 17.58 7.66 4.04
C ASN A 35 17.39 8.73 5.13
N ASP A 36 16.65 8.42 6.18
CA ASP A 36 16.30 9.36 7.27
C ASP A 36 15.76 10.70 6.76
N TYR A 37 14.84 10.62 5.78
CA TYR A 37 14.30 11.83 5.16
C TYR A 37 13.36 12.57 6.12
N ALA A 38 13.61 13.87 6.28
CA ALA A 38 12.71 14.76 7.00
C ALA A 38 11.36 14.91 6.29
N ASP A 39 10.31 15.21 7.04
CA ASP A 39 8.94 15.31 6.54
C ASP A 39 8.81 16.32 5.40
N GLU A 40 9.53 17.44 5.44
CA GLU A 40 9.57 18.45 4.37
C GLU A 40 10.14 17.90 3.06
N LYS A 41 11.13 17.01 3.15
CA LYS A 41 11.71 16.35 1.97
C LYS A 41 10.74 15.34 1.37
N VAL A 42 10.02 14.59 2.22
CA VAL A 42 8.98 13.66 1.80
C VAL A 42 7.83 14.43 1.11
N GLU A 43 7.35 15.51 1.71
CA GLU A 43 6.31 16.34 1.10
C GLU A 43 6.74 16.93 -0.24
N LYS A 44 7.98 17.45 -0.35
CA LYS A 44 8.53 17.96 -1.60
C LYS A 44 8.61 16.86 -2.68
N PHE A 45 9.00 15.64 -2.30
CA PHE A 45 9.02 14.51 -3.23
C PHE A 45 7.63 14.20 -3.75
N ILE A 46 6.65 14.06 -2.86
CA ILE A 46 5.26 13.78 -3.23
C ILE A 46 4.72 14.88 -4.16
N LYS A 47 4.93 16.14 -3.82
CA LYS A 47 4.47 17.27 -4.65
C LYS A 47 4.99 17.23 -6.08
N ASN A 48 6.22 16.79 -6.28
CA ASN A 48 6.91 16.85 -7.57
C ASN A 48 6.78 15.56 -8.40
N ASN A 49 6.33 14.46 -7.80
CA ASN A 49 6.24 13.17 -8.47
C ASN A 49 4.81 12.62 -8.35
N LYS A 50 4.19 12.38 -9.49
CA LYS A 50 2.83 11.84 -9.57
C LYS A 50 2.89 10.36 -9.91
N TYR A 51 2.11 9.56 -9.18
CA TYR A 51 1.91 8.14 -9.42
C TYR A 51 0.42 7.82 -9.48
N ASP A 52 0.04 6.79 -10.22
CA ASP A 52 -1.35 6.31 -10.26
C ASP A 52 -1.71 5.58 -8.98
N ILE A 53 -0.75 4.83 -8.44
CA ILE A 53 -0.87 4.11 -7.18
C ILE A 53 0.32 4.43 -6.28
N VAL A 54 0.07 4.71 -5.01
CA VAL A 54 1.10 4.82 -3.96
C VAL A 54 0.80 3.80 -2.88
N MET A 55 1.76 2.90 -2.66
CA MET A 55 1.68 1.87 -1.63
C MET A 55 2.64 2.16 -0.49
N TYR A 56 2.20 1.95 0.72
CA TYR A 56 3.03 2.10 1.91
C TYR A 56 2.53 1.18 3.02
N GLY A 57 3.42 0.82 3.91
CA GLY A 57 3.08 0.00 5.05
C GLY A 57 3.80 0.49 6.30
N SER A 58 3.18 0.31 7.45
CA SER A 58 3.81 0.62 8.73
C SER A 58 3.15 -0.12 9.88
N ILE A 59 3.81 -0.06 11.04
CA ILE A 59 3.27 -0.54 12.29
C ILE A 59 2.34 0.49 12.92
N VAL A 60 1.45 0.04 13.80
CA VAL A 60 0.42 0.88 14.44
C VAL A 60 0.99 2.09 15.18
N THR A 61 2.19 1.99 15.73
CA THR A 61 2.85 3.11 16.43
C THR A 61 3.10 4.32 15.53
N HIS A 62 3.19 4.13 14.22
CA HIS A 62 3.36 5.20 13.23
C HIS A 62 2.04 5.75 12.67
N TYR A 63 0.90 5.41 13.26
CA TYR A 63 -0.44 5.79 12.80
C TYR A 63 -0.56 7.27 12.42
N LYS A 64 -0.07 8.19 13.27
CA LYS A 64 -0.16 9.63 13.03
C LYS A 64 0.61 10.06 11.78
N TRP A 65 1.80 9.50 11.61
CA TRP A 65 2.65 9.82 10.47
C TRP A 65 2.07 9.27 9.15
N ILE A 66 1.60 8.04 9.13
CA ILE A 66 0.94 7.43 7.97
C ILE A 66 -0.33 8.21 7.57
N LYS A 67 -1.11 8.65 8.56
CA LYS A 67 -2.28 9.51 8.30
C LYS A 67 -1.88 10.85 7.67
N TRP A 68 -0.80 11.47 8.14
CA TRP A 68 -0.24 12.68 7.55
C TRP A 68 0.25 12.42 6.12
N LEU A 69 1.02 11.35 5.88
CA LEU A 69 1.50 10.95 4.57
C LEU A 69 0.34 10.79 3.57
N THR A 70 -0.69 10.05 3.95
CA THR A 70 -1.88 9.86 3.10
C THR A 70 -2.55 11.17 2.76
N LYS A 71 -2.68 12.07 3.76
CA LYS A 71 -3.27 13.40 3.57
C LYS A 71 -2.50 14.22 2.53
N ILE A 72 -1.18 14.28 2.60
CA ILE A 72 -0.39 15.06 1.65
C ILE A 72 -0.40 14.44 0.25
N ILE A 73 -0.41 13.12 0.11
CA ILE A 73 -0.57 12.46 -1.19
C ILE A 73 -1.88 12.92 -1.83
N LYS A 74 -2.99 12.83 -1.12
CA LYS A 74 -4.31 13.24 -1.63
C LYS A 74 -4.44 14.75 -1.85
N GLN A 75 -3.73 15.56 -1.10
CA GLN A 75 -3.70 17.02 -1.27
C GLN A 75 -3.05 17.42 -2.59
N TYR A 76 -1.93 16.82 -2.96
CA TYR A 76 -1.21 17.13 -4.19
C TYR A 76 -1.71 16.32 -5.40
N HIS A 77 -2.13 15.08 -5.17
CA HIS A 77 -2.55 14.14 -6.20
C HIS A 77 -3.86 13.44 -5.80
N PRO A 78 -5.01 14.14 -5.86
CA PRO A 78 -6.29 13.62 -5.34
C PRO A 78 -6.79 12.35 -6.06
N LYS A 79 -6.32 12.09 -7.28
CA LYS A 79 -6.67 10.90 -8.07
C LYS A 79 -5.77 9.69 -7.82
N THR A 80 -4.61 9.88 -7.19
CA THR A 80 -3.69 8.78 -6.86
C THR A 80 -4.38 7.80 -5.91
N THR A 81 -4.41 6.52 -6.26
CA THR A 81 -4.91 5.47 -5.39
C THR A 81 -3.91 5.18 -4.29
N THR A 82 -4.34 5.20 -3.05
CA THR A 82 -3.49 4.95 -1.87
C THR A 82 -3.82 3.60 -1.23
N ILE A 83 -2.80 2.76 -1.09
CA ILE A 83 -2.91 1.41 -0.53
C ILE A 83 -2.03 1.32 0.72
N VAL A 84 -2.63 0.95 1.85
CA VAL A 84 -1.91 0.77 3.12
C VAL A 84 -1.81 -0.72 3.47
N GLY A 85 -0.61 -1.12 3.89
CA GLY A 85 -0.31 -2.49 4.33
C GLY A 85 0.24 -2.56 5.76
N ASN A 86 0.68 -3.77 6.15
CA ASN A 86 1.27 -4.10 7.44
C ASN A 86 0.28 -3.98 8.62
N SER A 87 0.76 -3.85 9.86
CA SER A 87 -0.09 -3.96 11.05
C SER A 87 -1.13 -2.83 11.21
N VAL A 88 -0.92 -1.65 10.61
CA VAL A 88 -1.94 -0.59 10.58
C VAL A 88 -3.20 -1.08 9.86
N SER A 89 -3.03 -1.69 8.70
CA SER A 89 -4.15 -2.23 7.93
C SER A 89 -4.72 -3.52 8.52
N GLY A 90 -3.86 -4.40 9.03
CA GLY A 90 -4.30 -5.69 9.58
C GLY A 90 -5.00 -5.59 10.93
N SER A 91 -4.61 -4.63 11.80
CA SER A 91 -5.13 -4.55 13.17
C SER A 91 -6.28 -3.56 13.36
N ILE A 92 -6.29 -2.46 12.62
CA ILE A 92 -7.26 -1.36 12.80
C ILE A 92 -7.76 -0.78 11.47
N PRO A 93 -8.13 -1.62 10.47
CA PRO A 93 -8.43 -1.16 9.13
C PRO A 93 -9.56 -0.12 9.09
N GLU A 94 -10.68 -0.37 9.78
CA GLU A 94 -11.82 0.55 9.78
C GLU A 94 -11.47 1.89 10.42
N ILE A 95 -10.80 1.85 11.57
CA ILE A 95 -10.38 3.07 12.27
C ILE A 95 -9.45 3.89 11.38
N PHE A 96 -8.50 3.24 10.73
CA PHE A 96 -7.55 3.92 9.85
C PHE A 96 -8.24 4.51 8.62
N LEU A 97 -9.03 3.74 7.88
CA LEU A 97 -9.74 4.19 6.68
C LEU A 97 -10.71 5.35 6.97
N ARG A 98 -11.49 5.27 8.06
CA ARG A 98 -12.42 6.35 8.44
C ARG A 98 -11.73 7.65 8.87
N ASN A 99 -10.51 7.57 9.37
CA ASN A 99 -9.79 8.72 9.92
C ASN A 99 -8.60 9.18 9.05
N SER A 100 -8.41 8.56 7.90
CA SER A 100 -7.40 8.94 6.91
C SER A 100 -8.04 9.18 5.55
N SER A 101 -7.22 9.51 4.57
CA SER A 101 -7.66 9.63 3.17
C SER A 101 -7.22 8.40 2.35
N ALA A 102 -6.89 7.28 3.00
CA ALA A 102 -6.49 6.06 2.31
C ALA A 102 -7.70 5.40 1.62
N ASP A 103 -7.48 4.87 0.45
CA ASP A 103 -8.52 4.22 -0.35
C ASP A 103 -8.68 2.74 0.03
N ILE A 104 -7.56 2.03 0.20
CA ILE A 104 -7.54 0.57 0.39
C ILE A 104 -6.61 0.20 1.54
N ALA A 105 -7.03 -0.74 2.37
CA ALA A 105 -6.22 -1.42 3.38
C ALA A 105 -6.07 -2.90 3.01
N ILE A 106 -4.82 -3.40 2.96
CA ILE A 106 -4.53 -4.82 2.72
C ILE A 106 -4.63 -5.60 4.03
N ILE A 107 -5.30 -6.74 3.98
CA ILE A 107 -5.49 -7.65 5.12
C ILE A 107 -4.77 -8.98 4.82
N GLY A 108 -3.73 -9.28 5.58
CA GLY A 108 -2.92 -10.48 5.39
C GLY A 108 -1.79 -10.31 4.38
N GLU A 109 -1.49 -11.36 3.61
CA GLU A 109 -0.43 -11.37 2.60
C GLU A 109 -0.83 -10.51 1.39
N ALA A 110 0.10 -9.69 0.92
CA ALA A 110 -0.22 -8.58 0.03
C ALA A 110 0.06 -8.87 -1.45
N GLU A 111 0.94 -9.79 -1.76
CA GLU A 111 1.51 -9.97 -3.11
C GLU A 111 0.43 -10.15 -4.18
N LEU A 112 -0.39 -11.19 -4.02
CA LEU A 112 -1.49 -11.47 -4.96
C LEU A 112 -2.56 -10.37 -4.92
N THR A 113 -2.90 -9.89 -3.72
CA THR A 113 -3.94 -8.87 -3.54
C THR A 113 -3.54 -7.57 -4.23
N VAL A 114 -2.29 -7.15 -4.09
CA VAL A 114 -1.77 -5.94 -4.75
C VAL A 114 -1.77 -6.10 -6.27
N LEU A 115 -1.32 -7.24 -6.80
CA LEU A 115 -1.35 -7.49 -8.24
C LEU A 115 -2.78 -7.43 -8.80
N GLU A 116 -3.75 -8.06 -8.13
CA GLU A 116 -5.16 -8.03 -8.55
C GLU A 116 -5.73 -6.61 -8.52
N ILE A 117 -5.37 -5.78 -7.53
CA ILE A 117 -5.77 -4.36 -7.47
C ILE A 117 -5.16 -3.58 -8.63
N ILE A 118 -3.86 -3.73 -8.90
CA ILE A 118 -3.17 -3.06 -10.01
C ILE A 118 -3.85 -3.42 -11.34
N LEU A 119 -4.09 -4.71 -11.58
CA LEU A 119 -4.76 -5.18 -12.79
C LEU A 119 -6.19 -4.64 -12.91
N ALA A 120 -6.95 -4.60 -11.82
CA ALA A 120 -8.30 -4.06 -11.82
C ALA A 120 -8.31 -2.55 -12.19
N ILE A 121 -7.39 -1.77 -11.63
CA ILE A 121 -7.25 -0.34 -11.92
C ILE A 121 -6.79 -0.13 -13.37
N TYR A 122 -5.76 -0.87 -13.81
CA TYR A 122 -5.24 -0.80 -15.17
C TYR A 122 -6.33 -1.10 -16.21
N ASN A 123 -7.11 -2.18 -16.02
CA ASN A 123 -8.19 -2.57 -16.91
C ASN A 123 -9.39 -1.60 -16.87
N ASN A 124 -9.49 -0.76 -15.85
CA ASN A 124 -10.52 0.28 -15.72
C ASN A 124 -10.03 1.68 -16.14
N ASN A 125 -9.20 1.75 -17.21
CA ASN A 125 -8.61 2.99 -17.72
C ASN A 125 -7.85 3.78 -16.64
N GLU A 126 -7.08 3.09 -15.81
CA GLU A 126 -6.27 3.65 -14.72
C GLU A 126 -7.09 4.43 -13.68
N THR A 127 -8.38 4.11 -13.58
CA THR A 127 -9.29 4.77 -12.65
C THR A 127 -9.70 3.83 -11.53
N TYR A 128 -9.45 4.25 -10.29
CA TYR A 128 -9.91 3.54 -9.10
C TYR A 128 -11.38 3.78 -8.84
N GLU A 129 -12.11 2.70 -8.62
CA GLU A 129 -13.49 2.68 -8.12
C GLU A 129 -13.69 1.51 -7.15
N THR A 130 -14.50 1.68 -6.13
CA THR A 130 -14.76 0.60 -5.15
C THR A 130 -15.47 -0.62 -5.78
N SER A 131 -16.18 -0.41 -6.87
CA SER A 131 -16.88 -1.47 -7.62
C SER A 131 -15.94 -2.50 -8.25
N ILE A 132 -14.75 -2.09 -8.69
CA ILE A 132 -13.80 -2.99 -9.38
C ILE A 132 -12.97 -3.85 -8.42
N ILE A 133 -12.90 -3.47 -7.14
CA ILE A 133 -12.09 -4.17 -6.13
C ILE A 133 -12.91 -5.00 -5.14
N LYS A 134 -14.24 -4.87 -5.14
CA LYS A 134 -15.13 -5.47 -4.13
C LYS A 134 -15.05 -7.00 -4.02
N ASP A 135 -14.65 -7.67 -5.10
CA ASP A 135 -14.55 -9.13 -5.18
C ASP A 135 -13.09 -9.63 -5.01
N ILE A 136 -12.13 -8.72 -4.84
CA ILE A 136 -10.73 -9.06 -4.56
C ILE A 136 -10.60 -9.47 -3.09
N SER A 137 -10.01 -10.63 -2.83
CA SER A 137 -9.79 -11.14 -1.47
C SER A 137 -8.66 -10.40 -0.74
N GLY A 138 -8.77 -10.29 0.58
CA GLY A 138 -7.69 -9.79 1.44
C GLY A 138 -7.57 -8.27 1.49
N LEU A 139 -8.66 -7.53 1.38
CA LEU A 139 -8.65 -6.07 1.49
C LEU A 139 -9.85 -5.51 2.26
N ALA A 140 -9.72 -4.26 2.68
CA ALA A 140 -10.82 -3.48 3.23
C ALA A 140 -10.83 -2.06 2.63
N PHE A 141 -12.01 -1.47 2.53
CA PHE A 141 -12.21 -0.11 2.01
C PHE A 141 -13.52 0.49 2.53
N ILE A 142 -13.73 1.78 2.28
CA ILE A 142 -15.02 2.45 2.50
C ILE A 142 -15.68 2.60 1.14
N ASP A 143 -16.90 2.09 0.99
CA ASP A 143 -17.64 2.20 -0.27
C ASP A 143 -18.21 3.63 -0.47
N ASN A 144 -18.79 3.87 -1.65
CA ASN A 144 -19.35 5.16 -2.02
C ASN A 144 -20.54 5.60 -1.13
N ASN A 145 -21.13 4.67 -0.35
CA ASN A 145 -22.19 4.95 0.61
C ASN A 145 -21.64 5.19 2.05
N GLY A 146 -20.31 5.20 2.23
CA GLY A 146 -19.67 5.35 3.53
C GLY A 146 -19.66 4.08 4.38
N LYS A 147 -20.04 2.92 3.81
CA LYS A 147 -20.02 1.64 4.51
C LYS A 147 -18.62 1.04 4.48
N PHE A 148 -18.15 0.59 5.63
CA PHE A 148 -16.92 -0.19 5.73
C PHE A 148 -17.16 -1.60 5.17
N ILE A 149 -16.31 -2.00 4.22
CA ILE A 149 -16.32 -3.31 3.59
C ILE A 149 -14.99 -3.98 3.91
N ILE A 150 -15.06 -5.23 4.33
CA ILE A 150 -13.92 -6.15 4.40
C ILE A 150 -14.26 -7.34 3.52
N THR A 151 -13.38 -7.68 2.60
CA THR A 151 -13.58 -8.79 1.67
C THR A 151 -13.19 -10.12 2.31
N GLU A 152 -13.47 -11.23 1.64
CA GLU A 152 -13.07 -12.54 2.13
C GLU A 152 -11.54 -12.59 2.36
N GLY A 153 -11.11 -13.17 3.48
CA GLY A 153 -9.70 -13.36 3.76
C GLY A 153 -9.04 -14.26 2.71
N ARG A 154 -7.86 -13.87 2.25
CA ARG A 154 -7.09 -14.69 1.32
C ARG A 154 -6.61 -15.96 2.04
N LYS A 155 -6.86 -17.12 1.47
CA LYS A 155 -6.28 -18.36 1.97
C LYS A 155 -4.78 -18.31 1.76
N GLY A 156 -4.03 -18.57 2.82
CA GLY A 156 -2.55 -18.57 2.75
C GLY A 156 -2.04 -19.48 1.63
N LEU A 157 -0.90 -19.12 1.10
CA LEU A 157 -0.25 -19.86 0.02
C LEU A 157 0.06 -21.28 0.46
N LYS A 158 -0.38 -22.24 -0.34
CA LYS A 158 -0.12 -23.65 -0.05
C LYS A 158 1.33 -24.06 -0.32
N LYS A 159 2.04 -23.31 -1.18
CA LYS A 159 3.44 -23.57 -1.54
C LYS A 159 4.16 -22.23 -1.67
N LEU A 160 5.14 -22.00 -0.81
CA LEU A 160 6.01 -20.81 -0.89
C LEU A 160 6.88 -20.84 -2.16
N ASP A 161 7.20 -22.04 -2.67
CA ASP A 161 8.00 -22.22 -3.89
C ASP A 161 7.29 -21.72 -5.17
N ASP A 162 5.99 -21.46 -5.12
CA ASP A 162 5.24 -20.86 -6.24
C ASP A 162 5.48 -19.35 -6.36
N PHE A 163 6.19 -18.73 -5.36
CA PHE A 163 6.56 -17.33 -5.35
C PHE A 163 7.97 -17.10 -5.87
N PRO A 164 8.22 -15.98 -6.55
CA PRO A 164 9.57 -15.62 -6.95
C PRO A 164 10.46 -15.43 -5.73
N MET A 165 11.72 -15.80 -5.84
CA MET A 165 12.72 -15.45 -4.82
C MET A 165 12.79 -13.93 -4.66
N ILE A 166 12.72 -13.46 -3.42
CA ILE A 166 12.75 -12.03 -3.12
C ILE A 166 14.04 -11.41 -3.65
N ARG A 167 13.89 -10.37 -4.44
CA ARG A 167 14.99 -9.52 -4.91
C ARG A 167 15.30 -8.46 -3.85
N TRP A 168 16.59 -8.23 -3.64
CA TRP A 168 17.10 -7.30 -2.62
C TRP A 168 17.90 -6.15 -3.23
N ASP A 169 17.91 -6.04 -4.54
CA ASP A 169 18.72 -5.10 -5.33
C ASP A 169 17.96 -3.84 -5.78
N TYR A 170 16.80 -3.57 -5.13
CA TYR A 170 16.00 -2.36 -5.36
C TYR A 170 16.59 -1.10 -4.74
#